data_43a55cfc7ac5841d4215b03cafe2817e
#
_entry.id   43a55cfc7ac5841d4215b03cafe2817e
#
_cell.length_a   1.000
_cell.length_b   1.000
_cell.length_c   1.000
_cell.angle_alpha   90.00
_cell.angle_beta   90.00
_cell.angle_gamma   90.00
#
_symmetry.space_group_name_H-M   'P 1'
#
loop_
_entity.id
_entity.type
_entity.pdbx_description
1 polymer ?
#
loop_
_entity_poly.entity_id
_entity_poly.type
_entity_poly.pdbx_seq_one_letter_code
_entity_poly.pdbx_strand_id
1 'polypeptide(L)'
;MLPSDTHPLLSITGLAVSYGTPRGPASAIADLSLEIGKGENLGLIGESGCGKSTLLKAVMGVMPDNARIAAGRIAFQGRDLVAADAGFRRSVRWAGISMVTQSALNALNPVLRVGDQIAEAIRAHRDVSRAEAWRRTEALLTMVGVAPERARDYPHQFSGGMRQRAIIAMALALDPPLVLADEPTTALDVVVQDQIFQSLRALQQRLGFSLLLVTHDLALVIENCERVAVMYAGMIVETGPTRDVIRRPTHPYTLGLKNALPRLGSRDEPIAIPGGPPDLTDPPPGCRFAARCPFALPLCRTEPPALTTVAPGRQARCHRAAEIDALAPLAALPQTWDALRDAPR
;
A
#
# COMPACT_ATOMS: atom_id res chain seq x y z
N MET A 1 30.63 -9.08 -10.07
CA MET A 1 29.19 -9.24 -10.24
C MET A 1 28.80 -10.58 -9.60
N LEU A 2 28.43 -10.57 -8.31
CA LEU A 2 27.96 -11.78 -7.61
C LEU A 2 26.56 -12.11 -8.13
N PRO A 3 26.17 -13.39 -8.27
CA PRO A 3 24.81 -13.75 -8.62
C PRO A 3 23.89 -13.24 -7.50
N SER A 4 22.99 -12.34 -7.83
CA SER A 4 21.94 -11.87 -6.94
C SER A 4 21.09 -13.08 -6.52
N ASP A 5 21.02 -13.32 -5.23
CA ASP A 5 20.04 -14.20 -4.60
C ASP A 5 18.64 -13.71 -5.04
N THR A 6 18.08 -14.36 -6.05
CA THR A 6 17.01 -13.80 -6.89
C THR A 6 15.60 -14.01 -6.31
N HIS A 7 15.50 -14.31 -5.02
CA HIS A 7 14.17 -14.45 -4.42
C HIS A 7 13.69 -13.11 -3.85
N PRO A 8 12.48 -12.66 -4.25
CA PRO A 8 11.88 -11.47 -3.65
C PRO A 8 11.70 -11.65 -2.15
N LEU A 9 11.77 -10.55 -1.40
CA LEU A 9 11.51 -10.55 0.05
C LEU A 9 10.07 -10.97 0.35
N LEU A 10 9.12 -10.41 -0.41
CA LEU A 10 7.71 -10.79 -0.39
C LEU A 10 7.28 -11.11 -1.82
N SER A 11 6.62 -12.26 -2.03
CA SER A 11 5.99 -12.63 -3.30
C SER A 11 4.54 -13.03 -3.05
N ILE A 12 3.64 -12.40 -3.77
CA ILE A 12 2.20 -12.68 -3.76
C ILE A 12 1.83 -13.15 -5.16
N THR A 13 1.17 -14.31 -5.26
CA THR A 13 0.83 -14.91 -6.55
C THR A 13 -0.63 -15.34 -6.56
N GLY A 14 -1.41 -14.79 -7.50
CA GLY A 14 -2.80 -15.17 -7.74
C GLY A 14 -3.70 -15.02 -6.51
N LEU A 15 -3.41 -14.06 -5.62
CA LEU A 15 -4.15 -13.89 -4.37
C LEU A 15 -5.60 -13.48 -4.65
N ALA A 16 -6.52 -14.24 -4.04
CA ALA A 16 -7.95 -13.90 -4.01
C ALA A 16 -8.44 -13.87 -2.56
N VAL A 17 -9.13 -12.78 -2.18
CA VAL A 17 -9.70 -12.58 -0.85
C VAL A 17 -11.15 -12.16 -0.97
N SER A 18 -12.03 -12.82 -0.21
CA SER A 18 -13.45 -12.48 -0.16
C SER A 18 -13.91 -12.21 1.27
N TYR A 19 -14.90 -11.32 1.40
CA TYR A 19 -15.62 -11.05 2.63
C TYR A 19 -17.02 -11.63 2.54
N GLY A 20 -17.45 -12.36 3.56
CA GLY A 20 -18.86 -12.73 3.72
C GLY A 20 -19.72 -11.51 4.00
N THR A 21 -20.74 -11.26 3.18
CA THR A 21 -21.72 -10.20 3.39
C THR A 21 -23.14 -10.77 3.32
N PRO A 22 -24.18 -10.06 3.81
CA PRO A 22 -25.57 -10.50 3.70
C PRO A 22 -26.04 -10.72 2.25
N ARG A 23 -25.38 -10.05 1.27
CA ARG A 23 -25.69 -10.17 -0.18
C ARG A 23 -24.85 -11.22 -0.90
N GLY A 24 -24.02 -11.97 -0.17
CA GLY A 24 -23.09 -12.94 -0.74
C GLY A 24 -21.63 -12.53 -0.56
N PRO A 25 -20.67 -13.31 -1.07
CA PRO A 25 -19.26 -13.02 -0.93
C PRO A 25 -18.83 -11.82 -1.78
N ALA A 26 -18.21 -10.81 -1.15
CA ALA A 26 -17.61 -9.67 -1.84
C ALA A 26 -16.16 -9.98 -2.21
N SER A 27 -15.80 -9.90 -3.49
CA SER A 27 -14.47 -10.17 -4.04
C SER A 27 -13.53 -8.98 -3.84
N ALA A 28 -12.99 -8.83 -2.63
CA ALA A 28 -12.16 -7.69 -2.25
C ALA A 28 -10.77 -7.69 -2.91
N ILE A 29 -10.22 -8.87 -3.20
CA ILE A 29 -9.00 -9.07 -4.00
C ILE A 29 -9.27 -10.21 -4.98
N ALA A 30 -8.86 -10.02 -6.24
CA ALA A 30 -9.00 -11.02 -7.29
C ALA A 30 -7.73 -11.08 -8.15
N ASP A 31 -7.16 -12.27 -8.26
CA ASP A 31 -5.97 -12.54 -9.09
C ASP A 31 -4.86 -11.49 -8.92
N LEU A 32 -4.49 -11.19 -7.66
CA LEU A 32 -3.47 -10.22 -7.36
C LEU A 32 -2.11 -10.90 -7.26
N SER A 33 -1.18 -10.45 -8.09
CA SER A 33 0.23 -10.83 -8.02
C SER A 33 1.11 -9.60 -7.85
N LEU A 34 2.06 -9.66 -6.90
CA LEU A 34 2.93 -8.56 -6.54
C LEU A 34 4.21 -9.09 -5.90
N GLU A 35 5.34 -8.48 -6.19
CA GLU A 35 6.62 -8.81 -5.57
C GLU A 35 7.28 -7.57 -4.99
N ILE A 36 7.98 -7.75 -3.87
CA ILE A 36 8.81 -6.72 -3.23
C ILE A 36 10.20 -7.28 -3.05
N GLY A 37 11.19 -6.59 -3.59
CA GLY A 37 12.60 -6.89 -3.43
C GLY A 37 13.14 -6.50 -2.05
N LYS A 38 14.35 -6.97 -1.72
CA LYS A 38 15.07 -6.52 -0.51
C LYS A 38 15.51 -5.06 -0.68
N GLY A 39 15.22 -4.23 0.32
CA GLY A 39 15.55 -2.80 0.34
C GLY A 39 14.71 -1.95 -0.62
N GLU A 40 13.70 -2.51 -1.26
CA GLU A 40 12.82 -1.82 -2.21
C GLU A 40 11.71 -1.04 -1.49
N ASN A 41 11.39 0.15 -2.00
CA ASN A 41 10.20 0.92 -1.68
C ASN A 41 9.17 0.78 -2.81
N LEU A 42 8.10 0.06 -2.53
CA LEU A 42 6.98 -0.13 -3.45
C LEU A 42 5.78 0.69 -2.99
N GLY A 43 5.27 1.57 -3.85
CA GLY A 43 4.01 2.27 -3.63
C GLY A 43 2.81 1.43 -4.10
N LEU A 44 1.75 1.37 -3.31
CA LEU A 44 0.47 0.80 -3.71
C LEU A 44 -0.59 1.89 -3.65
N ILE A 45 -1.08 2.30 -4.81
CA ILE A 45 -2.07 3.37 -4.94
C ILE A 45 -3.39 2.87 -5.51
N GLY A 46 -4.45 3.58 -5.23
CA GLY A 46 -5.80 3.31 -5.75
C GLY A 46 -6.88 3.98 -4.90
N GLU A 47 -8.09 4.04 -5.42
CA GLU A 47 -9.24 4.62 -4.71
C GLU A 47 -9.54 3.92 -3.38
N SER A 48 -10.24 4.63 -2.49
CA SER A 48 -10.74 4.04 -1.24
C SER A 48 -11.62 2.82 -1.54
N GLY A 49 -11.49 1.77 -0.74
CA GLY A 49 -12.25 0.53 -0.92
C GLY A 49 -11.73 -0.42 -2.02
N CYS A 50 -10.66 -0.09 -2.77
CA CYS A 50 -10.15 -0.96 -3.82
C CYS A 50 -9.41 -2.22 -3.33
N GLY A 51 -9.24 -2.43 -2.01
CA GLY A 51 -8.66 -3.65 -1.44
C GLY A 51 -7.27 -3.50 -0.82
N LYS A 52 -6.66 -2.29 -0.78
CA LYS A 52 -5.30 -2.05 -0.26
C LYS A 52 -5.10 -2.55 1.17
N SER A 53 -5.94 -2.10 2.11
CA SER A 53 -5.86 -2.53 3.51
C SER A 53 -6.22 -4.02 3.70
N THR A 54 -7.04 -4.60 2.80
CA THR A 54 -7.29 -6.04 2.77
C THR A 54 -6.02 -6.80 2.42
N LEU A 55 -5.24 -6.33 1.45
CA LEU A 55 -3.95 -6.90 1.08
C LEU A 55 -2.99 -6.89 2.27
N LEU A 56 -2.86 -5.75 2.96
CA LEU A 56 -1.99 -5.65 4.14
C LEU A 56 -2.41 -6.60 5.25
N LYS A 57 -3.72 -6.72 5.53
CA LYS A 57 -4.26 -7.66 6.52
C LYS A 57 -3.99 -9.11 6.13
N ALA A 58 -4.09 -9.45 4.85
CA ALA A 58 -3.79 -10.79 4.34
C ALA A 58 -2.30 -11.13 4.53
N VAL A 59 -1.38 -10.20 4.20
CA VAL A 59 0.07 -10.36 4.40
C VAL A 59 0.39 -10.52 5.89
N MET A 60 -0.22 -9.73 6.77
CA MET A 60 -0.04 -9.83 8.23
C MET A 60 -0.71 -11.06 8.85
N GLY A 61 -1.61 -11.74 8.12
CA GLY A 61 -2.40 -12.84 8.66
C GLY A 61 -3.34 -12.42 9.79
N VAL A 62 -3.92 -11.19 9.70
CA VAL A 62 -4.86 -10.60 10.68
C VAL A 62 -6.21 -10.30 10.02
N MET A 63 -6.71 -11.27 9.29
CA MET A 63 -8.01 -11.17 8.62
C MET A 63 -9.13 -11.25 9.66
N PRO A 64 -10.24 -10.48 9.48
CA PRO A 64 -11.42 -10.63 10.32
C PRO A 64 -12.15 -11.95 9.99
N ASP A 65 -13.00 -12.41 10.92
CA ASP A 65 -13.67 -13.72 10.85
C ASP A 65 -14.55 -13.91 9.60
N ASN A 66 -15.10 -12.83 9.07
CA ASN A 66 -15.92 -12.86 7.85
C ASN A 66 -15.09 -12.79 6.57
N ALA A 67 -13.75 -12.75 6.66
CA ALA A 67 -12.86 -12.71 5.51
C ALA A 67 -12.09 -14.03 5.36
N ARG A 68 -11.88 -14.44 4.10
CA ARG A 68 -11.10 -15.64 3.78
C ARG A 68 -10.19 -15.40 2.57
N ILE A 69 -9.02 -16.01 2.60
CA ILE A 69 -8.17 -16.19 1.41
C ILE A 69 -8.77 -17.36 0.64
N ALA A 70 -9.32 -17.08 -0.55
CA ALA A 70 -10.01 -18.07 -1.38
C ALA A 70 -9.03 -18.80 -2.32
N ALA A 71 -7.95 -18.14 -2.73
CA ALA A 71 -6.91 -18.70 -3.59
C ALA A 71 -5.60 -17.91 -3.46
N GLY A 72 -4.53 -18.44 -4.04
CA GLY A 72 -3.25 -17.79 -4.15
C GLY A 72 -2.30 -18.09 -3.00
N ARG A 73 -1.12 -17.49 -3.09
CA ARG A 73 -0.01 -17.70 -2.17
C ARG A 73 0.58 -16.36 -1.74
N ILE A 74 1.01 -16.28 -0.48
CA ILE A 74 1.81 -15.17 0.06
C ILE A 74 3.09 -15.79 0.60
N ALA A 75 4.22 -15.57 -0.08
CA ALA A 75 5.51 -16.08 0.37
C ALA A 75 6.39 -14.95 0.90
N PHE A 76 6.85 -15.07 2.13
CA PHE A 76 7.83 -14.19 2.76
C PHE A 76 9.16 -14.93 2.90
N GLN A 77 10.22 -14.40 2.31
CA GLN A 77 11.53 -15.09 2.26
C GLN A 77 11.42 -16.55 1.78
N GLY A 78 10.59 -16.77 0.75
CA GLY A 78 10.35 -18.08 0.14
C GLY A 78 9.36 -18.98 0.89
N ARG A 79 9.00 -18.71 2.16
CA ARG A 79 8.05 -19.49 2.95
C ARG A 79 6.63 -18.98 2.82
N ASP A 80 5.69 -19.87 2.57
CA ASP A 80 4.28 -19.53 2.41
C ASP A 80 3.62 -19.19 3.75
N LEU A 81 3.12 -17.97 3.89
CA LEU A 81 2.42 -17.49 5.08
C LEU A 81 0.97 -18.00 5.17
N VAL A 82 0.34 -18.34 4.05
CA VAL A 82 -1.05 -18.81 4.02
C VAL A 82 -1.10 -20.25 4.56
N ALA A 83 -0.21 -21.10 4.06
CA ALA A 83 -0.12 -22.50 4.45
C ALA A 83 0.64 -22.73 5.78
N ALA A 84 1.35 -21.71 6.30
CA ALA A 84 2.17 -21.83 7.50
C ALA A 84 1.33 -22.10 8.76
N ASP A 85 1.93 -22.77 9.74
CA ASP A 85 1.36 -22.93 11.08
C ASP A 85 1.30 -21.60 11.85
N ALA A 86 0.53 -21.59 12.94
CA ALA A 86 0.34 -20.40 13.75
C ALA A 86 1.65 -19.91 14.43
N GLY A 87 2.56 -20.86 14.77
CA GLY A 87 3.85 -20.55 15.39
C GLY A 87 4.74 -19.75 14.45
N PHE A 88 4.88 -20.20 13.19
CA PHE A 88 5.64 -19.48 12.19
C PHE A 88 5.02 -18.12 11.86
N ARG A 89 3.70 -18.04 11.64
CA ARG A 89 3.05 -16.74 11.43
C ARG A 89 3.28 -15.76 12.58
N ARG A 90 3.29 -16.26 13.82
CA ARG A 90 3.59 -15.43 15.00
C ARG A 90 5.04 -14.96 15.01
N SER A 91 6.01 -15.81 14.64
CA SER A 91 7.43 -15.43 14.58
C SER A 91 7.72 -14.40 13.50
N VAL A 92 6.96 -14.41 12.38
CA VAL A 92 7.09 -13.43 11.29
C VAL A 92 6.47 -12.09 11.67
N ARG A 93 5.33 -12.09 12.41
CA ARG A 93 4.71 -10.83 12.82
C ARG A 93 5.67 -10.04 13.67
N TRP A 94 5.81 -8.77 13.34
CA TRP A 94 6.67 -7.79 13.97
C TRP A 94 8.17 -7.99 13.70
N ALA A 95 8.72 -9.18 13.85
CA ALA A 95 10.14 -9.43 13.63
C ALA A 95 10.51 -9.58 12.14
N GLY A 96 9.62 -10.14 11.33
CA GLY A 96 9.79 -10.26 9.88
C GLY A 96 9.04 -9.18 9.11
N ILE A 97 7.79 -8.96 9.48
CA ILE A 97 6.91 -7.97 8.85
C ILE A 97 6.26 -7.14 9.95
N SER A 98 6.47 -5.83 9.93
CA SER A 98 5.78 -4.89 10.81
C SER A 98 4.81 -4.02 10.04
N MET A 99 3.89 -3.34 10.75
CA MET A 99 2.88 -2.50 10.13
C MET A 99 2.69 -1.18 10.88
N VAL A 100 2.67 -0.09 10.12
CA VAL A 100 2.19 1.24 10.55
C VAL A 100 0.78 1.40 9.98
N THR A 101 -0.23 1.46 10.85
CA THR A 101 -1.65 1.50 10.45
C THR A 101 -2.15 2.92 10.21
N GLN A 102 -3.19 3.08 9.40
CA GLN A 102 -3.86 4.36 9.11
C GLN A 102 -4.37 5.06 10.38
N SER A 103 -4.88 4.29 11.36
CA SER A 103 -5.36 4.83 12.63
C SER A 103 -4.24 4.98 13.68
N ALA A 104 -3.05 5.37 13.24
CA ALA A 104 -1.87 5.49 14.12
C ALA A 104 -2.13 6.33 15.38
N LEU A 105 -2.96 7.38 15.29
CA LEU A 105 -3.31 8.21 16.44
C LEU A 105 -4.06 7.43 17.55
N ASN A 106 -4.70 6.30 17.19
CA ASN A 106 -5.45 5.43 18.09
C ASN A 106 -4.73 4.09 18.36
N ALA A 107 -3.55 3.86 17.77
CA ALA A 107 -2.81 2.61 17.93
C ALA A 107 -2.09 2.52 19.28
N LEU A 108 -1.80 3.66 19.92
CA LEU A 108 -1.23 3.70 21.25
C LEU A 108 -2.34 3.64 22.32
N ASN A 109 -2.17 2.76 23.30
CA ASN A 109 -3.05 2.70 24.46
C ASN A 109 -2.90 3.99 25.29
N PRO A 110 -3.98 4.81 25.47
CA PRO A 110 -3.88 6.12 26.10
C PRO A 110 -3.54 6.08 27.61
N VAL A 111 -3.74 4.95 28.28
CA VAL A 111 -3.48 4.78 29.71
C VAL A 111 -2.11 4.18 30.03
N LEU A 112 -1.30 3.85 29.00
CA LEU A 112 0.07 3.36 29.14
C LEU A 112 1.06 4.40 28.61
N ARG A 113 2.26 4.44 29.22
CA ARG A 113 3.34 5.28 28.73
C ARG A 113 3.82 4.79 27.35
N VAL A 114 4.21 5.72 26.50
CA VAL A 114 4.67 5.39 25.13
C VAL A 114 5.88 4.44 25.16
N GLY A 115 6.85 4.69 26.02
CA GLY A 115 8.03 3.83 26.16
C GLY A 115 7.71 2.42 26.67
N ASP A 116 6.76 2.28 27.60
CA ASP A 116 6.35 0.95 28.08
C ASP A 116 5.76 0.10 26.95
N GLN A 117 4.96 0.69 26.06
CA GLN A 117 4.35 -0.01 24.91
C GLN A 117 5.40 -0.47 23.90
N ILE A 118 6.41 0.36 23.61
CA ILE A 118 7.51 -0.02 22.72
C ILE A 118 8.37 -1.11 23.37
N ALA A 119 8.69 -0.98 24.66
CA ALA A 119 9.48 -1.95 25.41
C ALA A 119 8.75 -3.30 25.54
N GLU A 120 7.41 -3.29 25.69
CA GLU A 120 6.58 -4.49 25.69
C GLU A 120 6.67 -5.23 24.36
N ALA A 121 6.55 -4.51 23.23
CA ALA A 121 6.69 -5.08 21.90
C ALA A 121 8.06 -5.76 21.70
N ILE A 122 9.14 -5.18 22.20
CA ILE A 122 10.48 -5.78 22.18
C ILE A 122 10.52 -7.07 23.00
N ARG A 123 10.04 -7.05 24.24
CA ARG A 123 10.09 -8.18 25.15
C ARG A 123 9.14 -9.32 24.79
N ALA A 124 8.06 -9.01 24.06
CA ALA A 124 7.16 -10.05 23.54
C ALA A 124 7.81 -10.97 22.50
N HIS A 125 8.91 -10.50 21.87
CA HIS A 125 9.59 -11.20 20.76
C HIS A 125 11.07 -11.51 21.03
N ARG A 126 11.70 -10.86 22.03
CA ARG A 126 13.10 -11.05 22.39
C ARG A 126 13.21 -11.34 23.89
N ASP A 127 14.02 -12.33 24.23
CA ASP A 127 14.37 -12.59 25.62
C ASP A 127 15.43 -11.60 26.09
N VAL A 128 14.98 -10.43 26.50
CA VAL A 128 15.82 -9.30 26.96
C VAL A 128 15.28 -8.74 28.29
N SER A 129 16.18 -8.19 29.11
CA SER A 129 15.82 -7.54 30.34
C SER A 129 14.95 -6.28 30.08
N ARG A 130 14.17 -5.88 31.10
CA ARG A 130 13.38 -4.61 31.03
C ARG A 130 14.29 -3.40 30.78
N ALA A 131 15.47 -3.37 31.41
CA ALA A 131 16.43 -2.27 31.25
C ALA A 131 16.98 -2.21 29.81
N GLU A 132 17.24 -3.35 29.20
CA GLU A 132 17.71 -3.42 27.81
C GLU A 132 16.63 -3.02 26.82
N ALA A 133 15.41 -3.51 26.98
CA ALA A 133 14.25 -3.10 26.17
C ALA A 133 14.01 -1.59 26.29
N TRP A 134 14.18 -1.01 27.49
CA TRP A 134 14.04 0.42 27.69
C TRP A 134 15.13 1.24 26.99
N ARG A 135 16.40 0.84 27.09
CA ARG A 135 17.50 1.50 26.34
C ARG A 135 17.26 1.45 24.84
N ARG A 136 16.78 0.29 24.33
CA ARG A 136 16.41 0.16 22.91
C ARG A 136 15.28 1.11 22.53
N THR A 137 14.27 1.24 23.38
CA THR A 137 13.14 2.18 23.20
C THR A 137 13.60 3.63 23.10
N GLU A 138 14.48 4.08 24.01
CA GLU A 138 15.06 5.43 23.99
C GLU A 138 15.86 5.69 22.72
N ALA A 139 16.67 4.70 22.27
CA ALA A 139 17.39 4.77 21.01
C ALA A 139 16.46 4.86 19.79
N LEU A 140 15.35 4.11 19.77
CA LEU A 140 14.37 4.15 18.71
C LEU A 140 13.64 5.50 18.65
N LEU A 141 13.24 6.05 19.78
CA LEU A 141 12.63 7.38 19.84
C LEU A 141 13.58 8.46 19.33
N THR A 142 14.84 8.40 19.74
CA THR A 142 15.88 9.30 19.22
C THR A 142 16.03 9.17 17.70
N MET A 143 16.02 7.94 17.17
CA MET A 143 16.12 7.68 15.73
C MET A 143 14.99 8.31 14.92
N VAL A 144 13.78 8.35 15.47
CA VAL A 144 12.62 8.98 14.81
C VAL A 144 12.48 10.47 15.13
N GLY A 145 13.46 11.08 15.84
CA GLY A 145 13.46 12.50 16.19
C GLY A 145 12.52 12.86 17.33
N VAL A 146 12.28 11.93 18.26
CA VAL A 146 11.56 12.17 19.52
C VAL A 146 12.58 12.10 20.65
N ALA A 147 12.58 13.10 21.55
CA ALA A 147 13.49 13.14 22.69
C ALA A 147 13.26 11.91 23.60
N PRO A 148 14.32 11.18 23.99
CA PRO A 148 14.19 9.90 24.70
C PRO A 148 13.47 10.02 26.05
N GLU A 149 13.55 11.16 26.71
CA GLU A 149 12.85 11.45 27.99
C GLU A 149 11.33 11.34 27.83
N ARG A 150 10.82 11.62 26.62
CA ARG A 150 9.41 11.53 26.28
C ARG A 150 8.88 10.09 26.32
N ALA A 151 9.75 9.08 26.38
CA ALA A 151 9.34 7.68 26.59
C ALA A 151 8.46 7.50 27.85
N ARG A 152 8.62 8.36 28.85
CA ARG A 152 7.86 8.33 30.11
C ARG A 152 6.50 8.99 30.04
N ASP A 153 6.21 9.69 28.93
CA ASP A 153 4.97 10.41 28.74
C ASP A 153 3.86 9.48 28.19
N TYR A 154 2.64 9.94 28.34
CA TYR A 154 1.46 9.27 27.79
C TYR A 154 1.12 9.78 26.39
N PRO A 155 0.39 8.99 25.56
CA PRO A 155 0.03 9.39 24.21
C PRO A 155 -0.67 10.74 24.08
N HIS A 156 -1.48 11.14 25.06
CA HIS A 156 -2.18 12.44 25.05
C HIS A 156 -1.25 13.64 25.23
N GLN A 157 -0.02 13.43 25.72
CA GLN A 157 1.01 14.47 25.85
C GLN A 157 1.85 14.64 24.57
N PHE A 158 1.65 13.77 23.56
CA PHE A 158 2.31 13.83 22.27
C PHE A 158 1.46 14.61 21.25
N SER A 159 2.11 15.42 20.39
CA SER A 159 1.46 15.94 19.19
C SER A 159 1.13 14.80 18.21
N GLY A 160 0.29 15.08 17.19
CA GLY A 160 -0.02 14.08 16.15
C GLY A 160 1.22 13.52 15.48
N GLY A 161 2.13 14.40 15.06
CA GLY A 161 3.41 13.99 14.45
C GLY A 161 4.33 13.20 15.39
N MET A 162 4.37 13.55 16.69
CA MET A 162 5.13 12.77 17.68
C MET A 162 4.55 11.38 17.88
N ARG A 163 3.21 11.25 17.97
CA ARG A 163 2.55 9.93 18.04
C ARG A 163 2.88 9.08 16.83
N GLN A 164 2.82 9.67 15.64
CA GLN A 164 3.18 8.98 14.41
C GLN A 164 4.63 8.49 14.42
N ARG A 165 5.58 9.33 14.83
CA ARG A 165 7.00 8.96 14.98
C ARG A 165 7.18 7.83 15.99
N ALA A 166 6.46 7.87 17.13
CA ALA A 166 6.52 6.80 18.13
C ALA A 166 5.98 5.46 17.59
N ILE A 167 4.95 5.47 16.74
CA ILE A 167 4.43 4.26 16.09
C ILE A 167 5.42 3.73 15.06
N ILE A 168 6.09 4.60 14.30
CA ILE A 168 7.19 4.20 13.40
C ILE A 168 8.33 3.57 14.22
N ALA A 169 8.72 4.17 15.35
CA ALA A 169 9.72 3.60 16.27
C ALA A 169 9.30 2.20 16.76
N MET A 170 8.04 2.04 17.12
CA MET A 170 7.47 0.76 17.55
C MET A 170 7.48 -0.27 16.39
N ALA A 171 7.11 0.13 15.18
CA ALA A 171 7.17 -0.75 14.01
C ALA A 171 8.61 -1.22 13.70
N LEU A 172 9.61 -0.38 13.97
CA LEU A 172 11.04 -0.70 13.76
C LEU A 172 11.70 -1.38 14.97
N ALA A 173 10.96 -1.67 16.04
CA ALA A 173 11.52 -2.12 17.33
C ALA A 173 12.34 -3.42 17.23
N LEU A 174 12.02 -4.29 16.28
CA LEU A 174 12.64 -5.60 16.07
C LEU A 174 13.49 -5.67 14.80
N ASP A 175 13.78 -4.54 14.15
CA ASP A 175 14.54 -4.45 12.89
C ASP A 175 13.91 -5.31 11.76
N PRO A 176 12.61 -5.16 11.47
CA PRO A 176 11.94 -6.00 10.48
C PRO A 176 12.48 -5.71 9.08
N PRO A 177 12.74 -6.74 8.25
CA PRO A 177 13.16 -6.54 6.87
C PRO A 177 12.04 -5.96 5.97
N LEU A 178 10.76 -6.03 6.37
CA LEU A 178 9.63 -5.45 5.66
C LEU A 178 8.74 -4.62 6.59
N VAL A 179 8.49 -3.38 6.19
CA VAL A 179 7.53 -2.48 6.84
C VAL A 179 6.35 -2.23 5.90
N LEU A 180 5.14 -2.48 6.37
CA LEU A 180 3.91 -2.13 5.70
C LEU A 180 3.41 -0.80 6.28
N ALA A 181 3.16 0.21 5.45
CA ALA A 181 2.67 1.50 5.89
C ALA A 181 1.33 1.80 5.22
N ASP A 182 0.24 1.73 5.98
CA ASP A 182 -1.13 1.99 5.50
C ASP A 182 -1.49 3.45 5.80
N GLU A 183 -1.38 4.32 4.80
CA GLU A 183 -1.66 5.75 4.89
C GLU A 183 -1.01 6.42 6.14
N PRO A 184 0.31 6.29 6.29
CA PRO A 184 0.99 6.57 7.57
C PRO A 184 0.95 8.03 8.00
N THR A 185 0.52 8.96 7.16
CA THR A 185 0.51 10.40 7.45
C THR A 185 -0.88 11.04 7.29
N THR A 186 -1.91 10.24 7.12
CA THR A 186 -3.30 10.74 7.08
C THR A 186 -3.63 11.52 8.36
N ALA A 187 -4.29 12.66 8.22
CA ALA A 187 -4.62 13.63 9.27
C ALA A 187 -3.44 14.42 9.87
N LEU A 188 -2.30 14.48 9.18
CA LEU A 188 -1.20 15.38 9.50
C LEU A 188 -1.10 16.51 8.47
N ASP A 189 -0.55 17.65 8.90
CA ASP A 189 -0.26 18.74 7.97
C ASP A 189 0.92 18.38 7.05
N VAL A 190 1.00 19.05 5.88
CA VAL A 190 1.95 18.74 4.81
C VAL A 190 3.41 18.85 5.29
N VAL A 191 3.72 19.80 6.17
CA VAL A 191 5.09 20.00 6.68
C VAL A 191 5.50 18.84 7.58
N VAL A 192 4.64 18.43 8.48
CA VAL A 192 4.88 17.26 9.37
C VAL A 192 4.95 15.98 8.56
N GLN A 193 4.09 15.81 7.55
CA GLN A 193 4.12 14.69 6.63
C GLN A 193 5.49 14.57 5.93
N ASP A 194 5.99 15.64 5.31
CA ASP A 194 7.30 15.65 4.65
C ASP A 194 8.43 15.28 5.63
N GLN A 195 8.46 15.86 6.83
CA GLN A 195 9.44 15.53 7.87
C GLN A 195 9.42 14.05 8.27
N ILE A 196 8.24 13.43 8.33
CA ILE A 196 8.08 12.01 8.65
C ILE A 196 8.66 11.15 7.52
N PHE A 197 8.37 11.47 6.25
CA PHE A 197 8.92 10.73 5.11
C PHE A 197 10.42 10.92 4.95
N GLN A 198 10.97 12.12 5.20
CA GLN A 198 12.41 12.34 5.25
C GLN A 198 13.07 11.46 6.32
N SER A 199 12.48 11.41 7.52
CA SER A 199 12.97 10.55 8.61
C SER A 199 12.89 9.07 8.22
N LEU A 200 11.78 8.63 7.60
CA LEU A 200 11.57 7.25 7.19
C LEU A 200 12.58 6.82 6.10
N ARG A 201 12.87 7.70 5.12
CA ARG A 201 13.92 7.47 4.11
C ARG A 201 15.30 7.33 4.73
N ALA A 202 15.66 8.22 5.65
CA ALA A 202 16.96 8.16 6.35
C ALA A 202 17.08 6.85 7.18
N LEU A 203 15.99 6.43 7.82
CA LEU A 203 15.94 5.17 8.56
C LEU A 203 16.06 3.96 7.63
N GLN A 204 15.36 3.98 6.50
CA GLN A 204 15.42 2.92 5.50
C GLN A 204 16.82 2.76 4.91
N GLN A 205 17.49 3.86 4.56
CA GLN A 205 18.88 3.85 4.09
C GLN A 205 19.86 3.29 5.14
N ARG A 206 19.60 3.57 6.42
CA ARG A 206 20.46 3.13 7.53
C ARG A 206 20.22 1.67 7.92
N LEU A 207 18.96 1.23 7.94
CA LEU A 207 18.53 -0.08 8.45
C LEU A 207 18.31 -1.11 7.33
N GLY A 208 18.16 -0.67 6.08
CA GLY A 208 18.04 -1.54 4.90
C GLY A 208 16.71 -2.29 4.78
N PHE A 209 15.66 -1.88 5.49
CA PHE A 209 14.34 -2.52 5.35
C PHE A 209 13.67 -2.16 4.02
N SER A 210 12.75 -3.02 3.57
CA SER A 210 11.85 -2.76 2.44
C SER A 210 10.56 -2.12 2.93
N LEU A 211 9.95 -1.27 2.09
CA LEU A 211 8.72 -0.56 2.43
C LEU A 211 7.61 -0.87 1.40
N LEU A 212 6.44 -1.29 1.88
CA LEU A 212 5.20 -1.21 1.10
C LEU A 212 4.39 -0.01 1.60
N LEU A 213 4.42 1.07 0.82
CA LEU A 213 3.68 2.30 1.11
C LEU A 213 2.30 2.25 0.44
N VAL A 214 1.26 2.14 1.23
CA VAL A 214 -0.13 2.28 0.78
C VAL A 214 -0.59 3.70 1.01
N THR A 215 -1.02 4.38 -0.04
CA THR A 215 -1.55 5.73 0.02
C THR A 215 -2.47 6.03 -1.16
N HIS A 216 -3.30 7.04 -1.04
CA HIS A 216 -4.02 7.64 -2.16
C HIS A 216 -3.29 8.88 -2.72
N ASP A 217 -2.23 9.34 -2.06
CA ASP A 217 -1.42 10.47 -2.50
C ASP A 217 -0.30 10.01 -3.44
N LEU A 218 -0.48 10.34 -4.71
CA LEU A 218 0.46 9.99 -5.77
C LEU A 218 1.79 10.76 -5.65
N ALA A 219 1.78 11.98 -5.09
CA ALA A 219 2.99 12.77 -4.89
C ALA A 219 3.94 12.06 -3.91
N LEU A 220 3.42 11.53 -2.83
CA LEU A 220 4.19 10.75 -1.85
C LEU A 220 4.86 9.52 -2.49
N VAL A 221 4.14 8.84 -3.38
CA VAL A 221 4.71 7.66 -4.08
C VAL A 221 5.81 8.07 -5.05
N ILE A 222 5.63 9.17 -5.79
CA ILE A 222 6.64 9.70 -6.72
C ILE A 222 7.94 10.03 -5.99
N GLU A 223 7.84 10.58 -4.79
CA GLU A 223 8.99 11.03 -4.01
C GLU A 223 9.69 9.91 -3.23
N ASN A 224 8.94 8.85 -2.86
CA ASN A 224 9.41 7.89 -1.86
C ASN A 224 9.53 6.45 -2.37
N CYS A 225 9.02 6.12 -3.58
CA CYS A 225 8.98 4.74 -4.06
C CYS A 225 9.65 4.60 -5.44
N GLU A 226 10.50 3.59 -5.58
CA GLU A 226 11.15 3.24 -6.86
C GLU A 226 10.16 2.62 -7.84
N ARG A 227 9.23 1.80 -7.33
CA ARG A 227 8.17 1.14 -8.10
C ARG A 227 6.80 1.47 -7.53
N VAL A 228 5.80 1.40 -8.40
CA VAL A 228 4.41 1.58 -8.04
C VAL A 228 3.55 0.46 -8.60
N ALA A 229 2.57 0.04 -7.83
CA ALA A 229 1.46 -0.79 -8.25
C ALA A 229 0.16 0.00 -8.10
N VAL A 230 -0.62 0.08 -9.16
CA VAL A 230 -1.91 0.75 -9.21
C VAL A 230 -3.00 -0.29 -9.05
N MET A 231 -3.82 -0.14 -8.02
CA MET A 231 -4.87 -1.08 -7.67
C MET A 231 -6.26 -0.48 -7.92
N TYR A 232 -7.10 -1.21 -8.61
CA TYR A 232 -8.50 -0.86 -8.85
C TYR A 232 -9.40 -2.05 -8.59
N ALA A 233 -10.43 -1.87 -7.77
CA ALA A 233 -11.47 -2.87 -7.51
C ALA A 233 -10.91 -4.29 -7.24
N GLY A 234 -9.88 -4.42 -6.42
CA GLY A 234 -9.29 -5.70 -6.02
C GLY A 234 -8.22 -6.27 -6.95
N MET A 235 -7.84 -5.57 -8.01
CA MET A 235 -6.85 -6.04 -8.99
C MET A 235 -5.73 -5.03 -9.19
N ILE A 236 -4.50 -5.51 -9.43
CA ILE A 236 -3.43 -4.66 -9.96
C ILE A 236 -3.72 -4.40 -11.44
N VAL A 237 -3.90 -3.13 -11.80
CA VAL A 237 -4.19 -2.72 -13.18
C VAL A 237 -2.96 -2.22 -13.91
N GLU A 238 -1.96 -1.72 -13.20
CA GLU A 238 -0.68 -1.31 -13.74
C GLU A 238 0.41 -1.40 -12.68
N THR A 239 1.63 -1.79 -13.05
CA THR A 239 2.80 -1.78 -12.18
C THR A 239 4.07 -1.53 -12.98
N GLY A 240 5.07 -0.92 -12.33
CA GLY A 240 6.37 -0.66 -12.93
C GLY A 240 7.18 0.40 -12.18
N PRO A 241 8.32 0.85 -12.73
CA PRO A 241 9.09 1.97 -12.20
C PRO A 241 8.20 3.21 -12.07
N THR A 242 8.21 3.84 -10.90
CA THR A 242 7.28 4.93 -10.57
C THR A 242 7.30 6.05 -11.60
N ARG A 243 8.51 6.47 -12.02
CA ARG A 243 8.66 7.53 -13.02
C ARG A 243 7.98 7.19 -14.34
N ASP A 244 8.09 5.93 -14.79
CA ASP A 244 7.56 5.49 -16.08
C ASP A 244 6.03 5.38 -16.03
N VAL A 245 5.50 4.74 -14.97
CA VAL A 245 4.05 4.61 -14.78
C VAL A 245 3.38 5.99 -14.69
N ILE A 246 3.99 6.97 -14.01
CA ILE A 246 3.41 8.29 -13.85
C ILE A 246 3.60 9.17 -15.10
N ARG A 247 4.76 9.11 -15.74
CA ARG A 247 5.00 9.90 -16.95
C ARG A 247 4.16 9.42 -18.13
N ARG A 248 4.09 8.11 -18.31
CA ARG A 248 3.46 7.45 -19.46
C ARG A 248 2.58 6.28 -18.99
N PRO A 249 1.47 6.57 -18.28
CA PRO A 249 0.54 5.53 -17.84
C PRO A 249 0.08 4.67 -19.00
N THR A 250 -0.12 3.37 -18.76
CA THR A 250 -0.53 2.40 -19.78
C THR A 250 -1.99 1.96 -19.58
N HIS A 251 -2.55 2.17 -18.39
CA HIS A 251 -3.95 1.88 -18.09
C HIS A 251 -4.79 3.17 -18.03
N PRO A 252 -6.00 3.23 -18.64
CA PRO A 252 -6.86 4.41 -18.59
C PRO A 252 -7.21 4.91 -17.17
N TYR A 253 -7.33 4.01 -16.20
CA TYR A 253 -7.50 4.40 -14.79
C TYR A 253 -6.30 5.18 -14.26
N THR A 254 -5.07 4.74 -14.56
CA THR A 254 -3.84 5.44 -14.17
C THR A 254 -3.74 6.81 -14.86
N LEU A 255 -4.19 6.92 -16.12
CA LEU A 255 -4.32 8.20 -16.81
C LEU A 255 -5.27 9.15 -16.07
N GLY A 256 -6.43 8.63 -15.65
CA GLY A 256 -7.41 9.40 -14.88
C GLY A 256 -6.85 9.86 -13.54
N LEU A 257 -6.17 8.98 -12.78
CA LEU A 257 -5.51 9.34 -11.52
C LEU A 257 -4.45 10.44 -11.73
N LYS A 258 -3.64 10.35 -12.79
CA LYS A 258 -2.66 11.37 -13.13
C LYS A 258 -3.31 12.71 -13.45
N ASN A 259 -4.42 12.72 -14.19
CA ASN A 259 -5.13 13.94 -14.59
C ASN A 259 -5.94 14.56 -13.43
N ALA A 260 -6.23 13.80 -12.39
CA ALA A 260 -6.84 14.29 -11.15
C ALA A 260 -5.84 15.02 -10.23
N LEU A 261 -4.52 14.98 -10.52
CA LEU A 261 -3.52 15.72 -9.77
C LEU A 261 -3.48 17.19 -10.22
N PRO A 262 -3.45 18.16 -9.29
CA PRO A 262 -3.17 19.54 -9.61
C PRO A 262 -1.80 19.69 -10.29
N ARG A 263 -1.74 20.41 -11.40
CA ARG A 263 -0.47 20.71 -12.08
C ARG A 263 0.06 22.03 -11.56
N LEU A 264 1.25 22.03 -10.97
CA LEU A 264 1.93 23.25 -10.55
C LEU A 264 2.14 24.18 -11.76
N GLY A 265 1.64 25.41 -11.65
CA GLY A 265 1.77 26.42 -12.69
C GLY A 265 0.73 26.32 -13.82
N SER A 266 -0.16 25.33 -13.84
CA SER A 266 -1.32 25.28 -14.73
C SER A 266 -2.54 25.94 -14.08
N ARG A 267 -3.37 26.58 -14.90
CA ARG A 267 -4.71 27.08 -14.52
C ARG A 267 -5.80 26.04 -14.80
N ASP A 268 -5.42 24.87 -15.36
CA ASP A 268 -6.39 23.84 -15.71
C ASP A 268 -6.91 23.17 -14.43
N GLU A 269 -8.21 22.96 -14.36
CA GLU A 269 -8.83 22.23 -13.27
C GLU A 269 -8.49 20.73 -13.34
N PRO A 270 -8.26 20.06 -12.20
CA PRO A 270 -8.07 18.63 -12.16
C PRO A 270 -9.27 17.88 -12.75
N ILE A 271 -9.01 16.86 -13.56
CA ILE A 271 -10.06 16.05 -14.20
C ILE A 271 -10.38 14.85 -13.31
N ALA A 272 -11.54 14.85 -12.68
CA ALA A 272 -11.99 13.74 -11.87
C ALA A 272 -12.52 12.57 -12.72
N ILE A 273 -12.22 11.34 -12.31
CA ILE A 273 -12.83 10.14 -12.89
C ILE A 273 -14.28 10.04 -12.38
N PRO A 274 -15.31 10.08 -13.26
CA PRO A 274 -16.70 10.05 -12.83
C PRO A 274 -17.13 8.68 -12.28
N GLY A 275 -18.20 8.66 -11.49
CA GLY A 275 -18.78 7.46 -10.89
C GLY A 275 -17.95 6.89 -9.74
N GLY A 276 -18.31 5.67 -9.30
CA GLY A 276 -17.67 4.93 -8.22
C GLY A 276 -17.14 3.56 -8.67
N PRO A 277 -16.41 2.86 -7.81
CA PRO A 277 -15.97 1.50 -8.08
C PRO A 277 -17.19 0.55 -8.20
N PRO A 278 -17.04 -0.58 -8.91
CA PRO A 278 -18.11 -1.56 -9.07
C PRO A 278 -18.47 -2.23 -7.73
N ASP A 279 -19.67 -2.78 -7.65
CA ASP A 279 -20.07 -3.64 -6.53
C ASP A 279 -19.21 -4.93 -6.55
N LEU A 280 -18.46 -5.16 -5.50
CA LEU A 280 -17.59 -6.34 -5.39
C LEU A 280 -18.35 -7.61 -4.97
N THR A 281 -19.65 -7.52 -4.66
CA THR A 281 -20.51 -8.69 -4.45
C THR A 281 -21.01 -9.27 -5.78
N ASP A 282 -21.06 -8.43 -6.84
CA ASP A 282 -21.39 -8.81 -8.20
C ASP A 282 -20.41 -8.13 -9.17
N PRO A 283 -19.13 -8.55 -9.19
CA PRO A 283 -18.13 -7.90 -10.01
C PRO A 283 -18.39 -8.15 -11.50
N PRO A 284 -18.17 -7.14 -12.37
CA PRO A 284 -18.37 -7.31 -13.80
C PRO A 284 -17.49 -8.45 -14.34
N PRO A 285 -18.00 -9.23 -15.33
CA PRO A 285 -17.28 -10.37 -15.90
C PRO A 285 -16.02 -9.97 -16.69
N GLY A 286 -15.98 -8.74 -17.19
CA GLY A 286 -14.85 -8.21 -17.95
C GLY A 286 -13.91 -7.33 -17.11
N CYS A 287 -13.39 -6.28 -17.74
CA CYS A 287 -12.55 -5.28 -17.08
C CYS A 287 -13.38 -4.54 -16.00
N ARG A 288 -12.92 -4.59 -14.76
CA ARG A 288 -13.61 -3.93 -13.62
C ARG A 288 -13.71 -2.41 -13.76
N PHE A 289 -12.86 -1.80 -14.59
CA PHE A 289 -12.89 -0.37 -14.89
C PHE A 289 -13.78 -0.04 -16.11
N ALA A 290 -14.29 -1.00 -16.86
CA ALA A 290 -14.99 -0.80 -18.14
C ALA A 290 -16.15 0.22 -18.05
N ALA A 291 -16.92 0.21 -16.97
CA ALA A 291 -18.04 1.15 -16.79
C ALA A 291 -17.62 2.62 -16.60
N ARG A 292 -16.37 2.85 -16.20
CA ARG A 292 -15.78 4.20 -15.97
C ARG A 292 -14.68 4.53 -16.98
N CYS A 293 -14.45 3.66 -17.95
CA CYS A 293 -13.40 3.84 -18.96
C CYS A 293 -13.97 4.53 -20.19
N PRO A 294 -13.51 5.76 -20.54
CA PRO A 294 -13.99 6.45 -21.73
C PRO A 294 -13.55 5.77 -23.04
N PHE A 295 -12.62 4.81 -22.92
CA PHE A 295 -12.07 4.07 -24.07
C PHE A 295 -12.47 2.60 -24.07
N ALA A 296 -13.51 2.22 -23.34
CA ALA A 296 -13.95 0.84 -23.24
C ALA A 296 -14.44 0.31 -24.60
N LEU A 297 -13.94 -0.86 -24.98
CA LEU A 297 -14.43 -1.64 -26.11
C LEU A 297 -15.54 -2.60 -25.65
N PRO A 298 -16.39 -3.14 -26.55
CA PRO A 298 -17.34 -4.20 -26.20
C PRO A 298 -16.68 -5.37 -25.47
N LEU A 299 -15.48 -5.80 -25.94
CA LEU A 299 -14.67 -6.83 -25.32
C LEU A 299 -14.34 -6.56 -23.85
N CYS A 300 -14.11 -5.29 -23.47
CA CYS A 300 -13.83 -4.93 -22.08
C CYS A 300 -14.98 -5.22 -21.11
N ARG A 301 -16.21 -5.39 -21.61
CA ARG A 301 -17.40 -5.68 -20.79
C ARG A 301 -17.58 -7.18 -20.55
N THR A 302 -17.01 -8.02 -21.39
CA THR A 302 -17.22 -9.48 -21.38
C THR A 302 -15.98 -10.28 -20.99
N GLU A 303 -14.79 -9.77 -21.27
CA GLU A 303 -13.53 -10.47 -21.01
C GLU A 303 -12.60 -9.67 -20.10
N PRO A 304 -12.10 -10.27 -19.01
CA PRO A 304 -11.14 -9.60 -18.13
C PRO A 304 -9.75 -9.58 -18.81
N PRO A 305 -9.10 -8.40 -18.95
CA PRO A 305 -7.75 -8.35 -19.51
C PRO A 305 -6.75 -9.03 -18.57
N ALA A 306 -5.80 -9.78 -19.15
CA ALA A 306 -4.69 -10.34 -18.40
C ALA A 306 -3.68 -9.24 -18.01
N LEU A 307 -2.93 -9.44 -16.91
CA LEU A 307 -1.79 -8.59 -16.58
C LEU A 307 -0.61 -8.99 -17.48
N THR A 308 -0.30 -8.16 -18.46
CA THR A 308 0.73 -8.46 -19.47
C THR A 308 1.89 -7.47 -19.40
N THR A 309 3.08 -7.93 -19.80
CA THR A 309 4.26 -7.06 -19.93
C THR A 309 4.07 -6.11 -21.12
N VAL A 310 4.11 -4.81 -20.86
CA VAL A 310 3.96 -3.74 -21.86
C VAL A 310 5.29 -3.06 -22.20
N ALA A 311 6.27 -3.18 -21.30
CA ALA A 311 7.65 -2.74 -21.48
C ALA A 311 8.54 -3.46 -20.43
N PRO A 312 9.88 -3.43 -20.54
CA PRO A 312 10.76 -3.99 -19.53
C PRO A 312 10.43 -3.47 -18.11
N GLY A 313 10.14 -4.40 -17.19
CA GLY A 313 9.76 -4.08 -15.80
C GLY A 313 8.39 -3.40 -15.64
N ARG A 314 7.55 -3.31 -16.69
CA ARG A 314 6.21 -2.72 -16.65
C ARG A 314 5.14 -3.72 -17.09
N GLN A 315 4.05 -3.76 -16.36
CA GLN A 315 2.89 -4.59 -16.68
C GLN A 315 1.61 -3.76 -16.59
N ALA A 316 0.64 -4.08 -17.45
CA ALA A 316 -0.68 -3.46 -17.42
C ALA A 316 -1.77 -4.49 -17.74
N ARG A 317 -2.94 -4.28 -17.15
CA ARG A 317 -4.15 -5.10 -17.32
C ARG A 317 -5.16 -4.32 -18.17
N CYS A 318 -4.88 -4.18 -19.48
CA CYS A 318 -5.72 -3.40 -20.39
C CYS A 318 -5.68 -3.97 -21.81
N HIS A 319 -6.85 -4.19 -22.43
CA HIS A 319 -6.95 -4.63 -23.84
C HIS A 319 -6.38 -3.59 -24.84
N ARG A 320 -6.36 -2.31 -24.43
CA ARG A 320 -5.86 -1.20 -25.27
C ARG A 320 -4.50 -0.66 -24.83
N ALA A 321 -3.72 -1.48 -24.12
CA ALA A 321 -2.40 -1.05 -23.63
C ALA A 321 -1.48 -0.58 -24.77
N ALA A 322 -1.52 -1.22 -25.93
CA ALA A 322 -0.72 -0.85 -27.10
C ALA A 322 -1.15 0.49 -27.76
N GLU A 323 -2.38 0.94 -27.52
CA GLU A 323 -2.93 2.16 -28.13
C GLU A 323 -2.82 3.38 -27.20
N ILE A 324 -2.22 3.21 -26.01
CA ILE A 324 -2.30 4.20 -24.91
C ILE A 324 -1.73 5.56 -25.31
N ASP A 325 -0.70 5.60 -26.16
CA ASP A 325 -0.10 6.85 -26.61
C ASP A 325 -1.07 7.73 -27.44
N ALA A 326 -1.97 7.07 -28.19
CA ALA A 326 -3.04 7.76 -28.92
C ALA A 326 -4.19 8.19 -27.99
N LEU A 327 -4.44 7.44 -26.91
CA LEU A 327 -5.53 7.69 -25.97
C LEU A 327 -5.16 8.74 -24.90
N ALA A 328 -3.88 8.85 -24.53
CA ALA A 328 -3.43 9.76 -23.48
C ALA A 328 -3.75 11.25 -23.74
N PRO A 329 -3.58 11.80 -24.95
CA PRO A 329 -4.00 13.16 -25.25
C PRO A 329 -5.53 13.37 -25.11
N LEU A 330 -6.32 12.37 -25.49
CA LEU A 330 -7.78 12.40 -25.37
C LEU A 330 -8.19 12.36 -23.89
N ALA A 331 -7.53 11.55 -23.07
CA ALA A 331 -7.77 11.48 -21.63
C ALA A 331 -7.46 12.79 -20.89
N ALA A 332 -6.65 13.67 -21.47
CA ALA A 332 -6.34 14.98 -20.92
C ALA A 332 -7.46 16.02 -21.19
N LEU A 333 -8.48 15.68 -21.94
CA LEU A 333 -9.62 16.53 -22.25
C LEU A 333 -10.78 16.26 -21.26
N PRO A 334 -11.31 17.26 -20.53
CA PRO A 334 -12.42 17.08 -19.60
C PRO A 334 -13.64 16.40 -20.24
N GLN A 335 -14.02 16.82 -21.46
CA GLN A 335 -15.17 16.28 -22.18
C GLN A 335 -15.09 14.77 -22.42
N THR A 336 -13.90 14.18 -22.46
CA THR A 336 -13.73 12.72 -22.61
C THR A 336 -14.33 11.96 -21.42
N TRP A 337 -14.25 12.55 -20.23
CA TRP A 337 -14.78 11.97 -19.00
C TRP A 337 -16.20 12.38 -18.72
N ASP A 338 -16.62 13.59 -19.15
CA ASP A 338 -17.96 14.12 -18.95
C ASP A 338 -19.02 13.26 -19.66
N ALA A 339 -18.70 12.72 -20.84
CA ALA A 339 -19.59 11.81 -21.56
C ALA A 339 -20.02 10.57 -20.72
N LEU A 340 -19.26 10.21 -19.69
CA LEU A 340 -19.57 9.12 -18.75
C LEU A 340 -20.49 9.56 -17.61
N ARG A 341 -20.64 10.86 -17.34
CA ARG A 341 -21.56 11.39 -16.31
C ARG A 341 -23.01 11.26 -16.75
N ASP A 342 -23.24 11.40 -18.05
CA ASP A 342 -24.58 11.44 -18.67
C ASP A 342 -25.05 10.07 -19.16
N ALA A 343 -24.19 9.03 -19.09
CA ALA A 343 -24.53 7.67 -19.49
C ALA A 343 -25.55 7.07 -18.49
N PRO A 344 -26.67 6.49 -18.93
CA PRO A 344 -27.60 5.81 -18.06
C PRO A 344 -26.89 4.64 -17.34
N ARG A 345 -27.10 4.58 -16.03
CA ARG A 345 -26.53 3.55 -15.13
C ARG A 345 -27.14 2.19 -15.34
#